data_7ec46e9670884211400ad608e35243d2
#
_entry.id   7ec46e9670884211400ad608e35243d2
#
_cell.length_a   1.000
_cell.length_b   1.000
_cell.length_c   1.000
_cell.angle_alpha   90.00
_cell.angle_beta   90.00
_cell.angle_gamma   90.00
#
_symmetry.space_group_name_H-M   'P 1'
#
loop_
_entity.id
_entity.type
_entity.pdbx_description
1 polymer ?
#
loop_
_entity_poly.entity_id
_entity_poly.type
_entity_poly.pdbx_seq_one_letter_code
_entity_poly.pdbx_strand_id
1 'polypeptide(L)'
;MMLELLLIQIQQRPDGGHRRPVKTDMRITLAGIELVNPVIAASGTFGYGIEFEEIVDLQRIGGFVTKGISLEPMQGNSSPRIVQTAAGMLNAIGLQNVGVEEFVAKKLPPMRRYPACKVIVNVFGYTVPDYVAVIKRLNEAQGIAAYELNVSCPNVHAGGMSFGSDCGALEYLVGRARAVSTRPLIVKLSPNVTSIAEMAKVSESAGADAVSLVTTFMAMSIDAETRTPCLTNVTGGLSGPAIKPIALRMVYETAKAVSIPVIGLGGIVTAEDAVEFLLAGAAAIQVGTASYADPRATERLAKDLESWCRGHRVERVASLTGALEITKR
;
A
#
# COMPACT_ATOMS: atom_id res chain seq x y z
N MET A 1 -8.71 36.35 0.76
CA MET A 1 -8.25 34.97 0.36
C MET A 1 -6.76 34.74 0.56
N MET A 2 -5.83 35.55 -0.04
CA MET A 2 -4.36 35.36 0.18
C MET A 2 -3.90 35.80 1.59
N LEU A 3 -4.51 36.82 2.19
CA LEU A 3 -4.21 37.29 3.56
C LEU A 3 -4.76 36.32 4.63
N GLU A 4 -5.89 35.66 4.37
CA GLU A 4 -6.47 34.66 5.28
C GLU A 4 -5.63 33.41 5.37
N LEU A 5 -5.02 32.97 4.27
CA LEU A 5 -4.07 31.85 4.23
C LEU A 5 -2.78 32.17 5.02
N LEU A 6 -2.30 33.43 5.00
CA LEU A 6 -1.14 33.85 5.78
C LEU A 6 -1.43 33.90 7.29
N LEU A 7 -2.62 34.28 7.70
CA LEU A 7 -3.03 34.36 9.10
C LEU A 7 -3.24 32.98 9.74
N ILE A 8 -3.67 31.99 8.97
CA ILE A 8 -3.81 30.60 9.44
C ILE A 8 -2.44 29.98 9.75
N GLN A 9 -1.37 30.35 9.01
CA GLN A 9 -0.02 29.86 9.28
C GLN A 9 0.65 30.47 10.53
N ILE A 10 0.19 31.62 11.03
CA ILE A 10 0.82 32.31 12.16
C ILE A 10 0.21 31.86 13.50
N GLN A 11 -1.00 31.32 13.56
CA GLN A 11 -1.69 30.93 14.78
C GLN A 11 -1.35 29.53 15.33
N GLN A 12 -0.42 28.78 14.73
CA GLN A 12 -0.06 27.44 15.19
C GLN A 12 1.38 27.37 15.73
N ARG A 13 1.71 28.14 16.77
CA ARG A 13 2.87 27.84 17.64
C ARG A 13 2.36 27.60 19.07
N PRO A 14 2.33 26.33 19.54
CA PRO A 14 2.12 26.10 20.96
C PRO A 14 3.37 26.49 21.75
N ASP A 15 3.13 27.13 22.90
CA ASP A 15 4.13 27.61 23.85
C ASP A 15 5.15 26.53 24.26
N GLY A 16 6.44 26.89 24.17
CA GLY A 16 7.56 26.09 24.54
C GLY A 16 7.78 25.89 26.04
N GLY A 17 7.00 25.03 26.66
CA GLY A 17 7.31 24.50 27.99
C GLY A 17 8.23 23.30 27.87
N HIS A 18 9.45 23.32 28.45
CA HIS A 18 10.37 22.19 28.56
C HIS A 18 9.75 21.06 29.40
N ARG A 19 8.90 20.23 28.80
CA ARG A 19 8.39 18.99 29.41
C ARG A 19 9.13 17.81 28.79
N ARG A 20 9.49 16.82 29.63
CA ARG A 20 10.21 15.61 29.20
C ARG A 20 9.51 14.98 27.99
N PRO A 21 10.28 14.57 26.95
CA PRO A 21 9.70 13.92 25.79
C PRO A 21 8.96 12.63 26.21
N VAL A 22 7.74 12.47 25.75
CA VAL A 22 6.95 11.25 25.96
C VAL A 22 7.58 10.14 25.14
N LYS A 23 7.76 8.96 25.73
CA LYS A 23 8.17 7.76 25.00
C LYS A 23 6.96 7.24 24.23
N THR A 24 6.97 7.33 22.91
CA THR A 24 5.91 6.81 22.05
C THR A 24 6.10 5.32 21.77
N ASP A 25 5.06 4.52 21.92
CA ASP A 25 5.01 3.15 21.42
C ASP A 25 4.52 3.16 19.96
N MET A 26 5.43 2.83 19.04
CA MET A 26 5.15 2.78 17.61
C MET A 26 4.61 1.43 17.14
N ARG A 27 4.57 0.41 18.00
CA ARG A 27 4.10 -0.94 17.63
C ARG A 27 2.61 -0.96 17.39
N ILE A 28 2.21 -1.77 16.42
CA ILE A 28 0.80 -2.06 16.09
C ILE A 28 0.61 -3.55 15.85
N THR A 29 -0.63 -4.02 16.01
CA THR A 29 -1.06 -5.34 15.54
C THR A 29 -1.96 -5.17 14.32
N LEU A 30 -1.58 -5.75 13.19
CA LEU A 30 -2.30 -5.68 11.92
C LEU A 30 -2.73 -7.10 11.52
N ALA A 31 -4.03 -7.40 11.53
CA ALA A 31 -4.55 -8.74 11.21
C ALA A 31 -3.79 -9.88 11.94
N GLY A 32 -3.47 -9.69 13.22
CA GLY A 32 -2.71 -10.64 14.03
C GLY A 32 -1.19 -10.60 13.84
N ILE A 33 -0.65 -9.71 13.00
CA ILE A 33 0.78 -9.55 12.74
C ILE A 33 1.31 -8.39 13.59
N GLU A 34 2.32 -8.65 14.43
CA GLU A 34 3.01 -7.60 15.18
C GLU A 34 4.00 -6.86 14.28
N LEU A 35 3.83 -5.54 14.15
CA LEU A 35 4.70 -4.64 13.42
C LEU A 35 5.41 -3.67 14.37
N VAL A 36 6.68 -3.37 14.12
CA VAL A 36 7.48 -2.41 14.93
C VAL A 36 6.96 -0.97 14.81
N ASN A 37 6.29 -0.65 13.70
CA ASN A 37 5.58 0.62 13.46
C ASN A 37 4.58 0.43 12.29
N PRO A 38 3.65 1.38 12.06
CA PRO A 38 2.62 1.24 11.03
C PRO A 38 3.08 1.50 9.59
N VAL A 39 4.39 1.73 9.35
CA VAL A 39 4.90 2.14 8.04
C VAL A 39 5.44 0.93 7.28
N ILE A 40 4.86 0.67 6.12
CA ILE A 40 5.15 -0.48 5.25
C ILE A 40 5.58 0.04 3.87
N ALA A 41 6.61 -0.55 3.24
CA ALA A 41 6.89 -0.24 1.84
C ALA A 41 5.89 -0.94 0.91
N ALA A 42 5.35 -0.19 -0.06
CA ALA A 42 4.30 -0.68 -0.95
C ALA A 42 4.82 -1.64 -2.03
N SER A 43 3.94 -2.54 -2.48
CA SER A 43 4.21 -3.42 -3.62
C SER A 43 4.59 -2.63 -4.88
N GLY A 44 5.54 -3.17 -5.63
CA GLY A 44 6.00 -2.62 -6.91
C GLY A 44 7.07 -1.53 -6.80
N THR A 45 7.28 -0.96 -5.62
CA THR A 45 8.22 0.16 -5.41
C THR A 45 9.41 -0.19 -4.52
N PHE A 46 9.44 -1.40 -3.96
CA PHE A 46 10.46 -1.86 -3.01
C PHE A 46 11.04 -3.24 -3.39
N GLY A 47 10.94 -3.64 -4.66
CA GLY A 47 11.48 -4.90 -5.15
C GLY A 47 10.99 -6.11 -4.35
N TYR A 48 11.94 -6.91 -3.89
CA TYR A 48 11.74 -8.04 -2.97
C TYR A 48 12.32 -7.76 -1.58
N GLY A 49 12.62 -6.50 -1.28
CA GLY A 49 13.18 -6.01 -0.02
C GLY A 49 14.69 -6.05 0.02
N ILE A 50 15.30 -7.17 -0.38
CA ILE A 50 16.74 -7.39 -0.28
C ILE A 50 17.57 -6.40 -1.11
N GLU A 51 17.01 -5.89 -2.21
CA GLU A 51 17.66 -4.90 -3.07
C GLU A 51 17.90 -3.56 -2.36
N PHE A 52 17.26 -3.34 -1.20
CA PHE A 52 17.35 -2.11 -0.42
C PHE A 52 18.21 -2.24 0.85
N GLU A 53 18.76 -3.44 1.16
CA GLU A 53 19.44 -3.70 2.43
C GLU A 53 20.67 -2.81 2.69
N GLU A 54 21.36 -2.33 1.64
CA GLU A 54 22.50 -1.44 1.76
C GLU A 54 22.09 0.04 1.88
N ILE A 55 20.83 0.37 1.61
CA ILE A 55 20.32 1.74 1.54
C ILE A 55 19.41 2.07 2.73
N VAL A 56 18.61 1.10 3.18
CA VAL A 56 17.55 1.22 4.18
C VAL A 56 17.84 0.28 5.34
N ASP A 57 17.74 0.77 6.57
CA ASP A 57 17.68 -0.11 7.74
C ASP A 57 16.32 -0.80 7.78
N LEU A 58 16.27 -2.00 7.23
CA LEU A 58 15.02 -2.78 7.11
C LEU A 58 14.38 -3.10 8.47
N GLN A 59 15.14 -3.09 9.57
CA GLN A 59 14.59 -3.35 10.91
C GLN A 59 13.83 -2.16 11.50
N ARG A 60 13.91 -0.99 10.85
CA ARG A 60 13.20 0.23 11.27
C ARG A 60 11.85 0.45 10.61
N ILE A 61 11.50 -0.36 9.61
CA ILE A 61 10.18 -0.31 8.97
C ILE A 61 9.30 -1.46 9.45
N GLY A 62 7.98 -1.27 9.49
CA GLY A 62 7.04 -2.30 9.92
C GLY A 62 7.08 -3.55 9.03
N GLY A 63 7.34 -3.34 7.75
CA GLY A 63 7.46 -4.39 6.76
C GLY A 63 7.51 -3.85 5.34
N PHE A 64 7.45 -4.74 4.38
CA PHE A 64 7.27 -4.38 2.98
C PHE A 64 6.37 -5.39 2.27
N VAL A 65 5.73 -4.93 1.20
CA VAL A 65 4.97 -5.76 0.28
C VAL A 65 5.82 -6.00 -0.96
N THR A 66 6.05 -7.27 -1.32
CA THR A 66 6.87 -7.63 -2.49
C THR A 66 6.26 -7.13 -3.78
N LYS A 67 7.05 -7.11 -4.86
CA LYS A 67 6.47 -7.10 -6.21
C LYS A 67 5.45 -8.24 -6.33
N GLY A 68 4.43 -8.05 -7.19
CA GLY A 68 3.45 -9.10 -7.44
C GLY A 68 4.15 -10.40 -7.90
N ILE A 69 3.81 -11.50 -7.25
CA ILE A 69 4.35 -12.84 -7.57
C ILE A 69 3.28 -13.62 -8.30
N SER A 70 3.59 -14.06 -9.51
CA SER A 70 2.79 -14.99 -10.32
C SER A 70 3.36 -16.40 -10.30
N LEU A 71 2.60 -17.35 -10.84
CA LEU A 71 3.04 -18.75 -10.94
C LEU A 71 4.32 -18.84 -11.78
N GLU A 72 4.29 -18.26 -12.97
CA GLU A 72 5.42 -18.19 -13.89
C GLU A 72 6.05 -16.78 -13.89
N PRO A 73 7.33 -16.65 -14.28
CA PRO A 73 7.99 -15.34 -14.43
C PRO A 73 7.29 -14.48 -15.48
N MET A 74 7.27 -13.15 -15.27
CA MET A 74 6.73 -12.18 -16.22
C MET A 74 7.75 -11.12 -16.58
N GLN A 75 7.92 -10.84 -17.88
CA GLN A 75 8.86 -9.82 -18.39
C GLN A 75 8.36 -8.39 -18.21
N GLY A 76 7.03 -8.24 -18.05
CA GLY A 76 6.38 -6.90 -18.04
C GLY A 76 6.30 -6.27 -19.42
N ASN A 77 5.88 -5.00 -19.45
CA ASN A 77 5.68 -4.24 -20.67
C ASN A 77 6.98 -3.62 -21.20
N SER A 78 7.02 -3.30 -22.50
CA SER A 78 8.11 -2.58 -23.14
C SER A 78 8.24 -1.15 -22.64
N SER A 79 9.44 -0.58 -22.73
CA SER A 79 9.69 0.85 -22.44
C SER A 79 9.30 1.72 -23.65
N PRO A 80 8.90 2.99 -23.35
CA PRO A 80 8.78 3.67 -22.05
C PRO A 80 7.53 3.21 -21.27
N ARG A 81 7.75 2.85 -20.01
CA ARG A 81 6.70 2.32 -19.12
C ARG A 81 6.59 3.08 -17.79
N ILE A 82 7.32 4.17 -17.65
CA ILE A 82 7.27 5.11 -16.54
C ILE A 82 7.41 6.52 -17.09
N VAL A 83 6.56 7.45 -16.63
CA VAL A 83 6.60 8.87 -17.01
C VAL A 83 6.37 9.70 -15.76
N GLN A 84 7.22 10.71 -15.53
CA GLN A 84 7.01 11.68 -14.46
C GLN A 84 5.88 12.65 -14.84
N THR A 85 5.07 13.03 -13.84
CA THR A 85 4.05 14.07 -13.96
C THR A 85 4.38 15.22 -13.01
N ALA A 86 3.62 16.33 -13.09
CA ALA A 86 3.83 17.51 -12.24
C ALA A 86 3.78 17.19 -10.72
N ALA A 87 3.00 16.21 -10.29
CA ALA A 87 2.83 15.86 -8.88
C ALA A 87 2.76 14.34 -8.64
N GLY A 88 3.56 13.57 -9.38
CA GLY A 88 3.60 12.12 -9.25
C GLY A 88 4.19 11.45 -10.48
N MET A 89 3.70 10.25 -10.79
CA MET A 89 4.15 9.48 -11.94
C MET A 89 3.05 8.62 -12.54
N LEU A 90 3.17 8.35 -13.84
CA LEU A 90 2.44 7.30 -14.54
C LEU A 90 3.31 6.07 -14.68
N ASN A 91 2.73 4.89 -14.51
CA ASN A 91 3.43 3.66 -14.79
C ASN A 91 2.53 2.63 -15.49
N ALA A 92 3.17 1.81 -16.33
CA ALA A 92 2.61 0.65 -17.00
C ALA A 92 3.63 -0.48 -16.98
N ILE A 93 4.11 -0.88 -15.81
CA ILE A 93 5.21 -1.87 -15.64
C ILE A 93 4.83 -3.25 -16.19
N GLY A 94 3.55 -3.65 -16.13
CA GLY A 94 3.09 -4.95 -16.63
C GLY A 94 3.46 -6.12 -15.72
N LEU A 95 3.45 -5.92 -14.41
CA LEU A 95 3.62 -6.96 -13.39
C LEU A 95 4.92 -7.79 -13.52
N GLN A 96 5.99 -7.20 -14.05
CA GLN A 96 7.30 -7.86 -14.15
C GLN A 96 7.70 -8.50 -12.82
N ASN A 97 7.97 -9.82 -12.82
CA ASN A 97 8.36 -10.56 -11.61
C ASN A 97 9.11 -11.86 -11.97
N VAL A 98 9.72 -12.49 -10.97
CA VAL A 98 10.57 -13.68 -11.15
C VAL A 98 9.81 -15.00 -11.06
N GLY A 99 8.49 -14.98 -10.80
CA GLY A 99 7.70 -16.18 -10.52
C GLY A 99 7.91 -16.71 -9.10
N VAL A 100 6.99 -17.58 -8.67
CA VAL A 100 6.95 -18.07 -7.28
C VAL A 100 8.16 -18.95 -6.93
N GLU A 101 8.65 -19.76 -7.85
CA GLU A 101 9.74 -20.69 -7.57
C GLU A 101 11.06 -19.94 -7.33
N GLU A 102 11.42 -19.01 -8.20
CA GLU A 102 12.63 -18.21 -8.01
C GLU A 102 12.52 -17.30 -6.79
N PHE A 103 11.34 -16.73 -6.53
CA PHE A 103 11.10 -15.93 -5.33
C PHE A 103 11.38 -16.75 -4.06
N VAL A 104 10.80 -17.93 -3.92
CA VAL A 104 10.96 -18.80 -2.74
C VAL A 104 12.40 -19.30 -2.61
N ALA A 105 13.05 -19.65 -3.74
CA ALA A 105 14.40 -20.21 -3.72
C ALA A 105 15.50 -19.16 -3.49
N LYS A 106 15.36 -17.95 -4.04
CA LYS A 106 16.46 -16.98 -4.09
C LYS A 106 16.16 -15.65 -3.36
N LYS A 107 14.94 -15.09 -3.50
CA LYS A 107 14.62 -13.74 -3.02
C LYS A 107 14.18 -13.71 -1.55
N LEU A 108 13.39 -14.68 -1.14
CA LEU A 108 12.86 -14.75 0.22
C LEU A 108 13.89 -15.13 1.30
N PRO A 109 14.80 -16.10 1.10
CA PRO A 109 15.69 -16.55 2.17
C PRO A 109 16.58 -15.46 2.78
N PRO A 110 17.16 -14.51 2.02
CA PRO A 110 17.94 -13.42 2.59
C PRO A 110 17.16 -12.53 3.57
N MET A 111 15.86 -12.36 3.39
CA MET A 111 15.01 -11.52 4.23
C MET A 111 14.87 -12.04 5.66
N ARG A 112 15.16 -13.32 5.90
CA ARG A 112 15.14 -13.92 7.26
C ARG A 112 16.16 -13.30 8.21
N ARG A 113 17.16 -12.56 7.69
CA ARG A 113 18.12 -11.78 8.50
C ARG A 113 17.47 -10.57 9.19
N TYR A 114 16.28 -10.17 8.76
CA TYR A 114 15.56 -8.98 9.21
C TYR A 114 14.20 -9.34 9.84
N PRO A 115 14.15 -10.03 11.00
CA PRO A 115 12.90 -10.59 11.56
C PRO A 115 11.90 -9.51 11.99
N ALA A 116 12.36 -8.28 12.27
CA ALA A 116 11.49 -7.16 12.59
C ALA A 116 10.71 -6.66 11.36
N CYS A 117 11.33 -6.71 10.17
CA CYS A 117 10.72 -6.31 8.90
C CYS A 117 9.81 -7.43 8.38
N LYS A 118 8.52 -7.23 8.42
CA LYS A 118 7.55 -8.27 7.98
C LYS A 118 7.45 -8.33 6.47
N VAL A 119 7.61 -9.54 5.92
CA VAL A 119 7.45 -9.79 4.49
C VAL A 119 5.99 -10.13 4.20
N ILE A 120 5.31 -9.27 3.46
CA ILE A 120 3.97 -9.48 2.92
C ILE A 120 4.14 -9.80 1.44
N VAL A 121 3.68 -10.96 0.98
CA VAL A 121 3.83 -11.35 -0.42
C VAL A 121 2.61 -10.90 -1.21
N ASN A 122 2.82 -10.00 -2.19
CA ASN A 122 1.78 -9.62 -3.13
C ASN A 122 1.58 -10.75 -4.15
N VAL A 123 0.40 -11.32 -4.20
CA VAL A 123 0.04 -12.47 -5.05
C VAL A 123 -0.77 -12.00 -6.23
N PHE A 124 -0.38 -12.44 -7.42
CA PHE A 124 -1.05 -12.15 -8.67
C PHE A 124 -1.28 -13.42 -9.50
N GLY A 125 -2.38 -13.45 -10.24
CA GLY A 125 -2.71 -14.46 -11.24
C GLY A 125 -3.65 -13.90 -12.29
N TYR A 126 -3.75 -14.56 -13.44
CA TYR A 126 -4.74 -14.23 -14.46
C TYR A 126 -6.07 -14.94 -14.21
N THR A 127 -6.02 -16.07 -13.51
CA THR A 127 -7.19 -16.88 -13.17
C THR A 127 -7.20 -17.21 -11.68
N VAL A 128 -8.36 -17.54 -11.13
CA VAL A 128 -8.46 -17.97 -9.72
C VAL A 128 -7.57 -19.18 -9.41
N PRO A 129 -7.46 -20.20 -10.27
CA PRO A 129 -6.48 -21.29 -10.08
C PRO A 129 -5.03 -20.81 -9.95
N ASP A 130 -4.60 -19.77 -10.68
CA ASP A 130 -3.24 -19.23 -10.56
C ASP A 130 -2.99 -18.66 -9.15
N TYR A 131 -3.90 -17.82 -8.64
CA TYR A 131 -3.79 -17.30 -7.26
C TYR A 131 -3.71 -18.44 -6.24
N VAL A 132 -4.57 -19.45 -6.37
CA VAL A 132 -4.60 -20.62 -5.48
C VAL A 132 -3.29 -21.39 -5.54
N ALA A 133 -2.73 -21.61 -6.74
CA ALA A 133 -1.47 -22.33 -6.93
C ALA A 133 -0.30 -21.58 -6.29
N VAL A 134 -0.20 -20.26 -6.52
CA VAL A 134 0.83 -19.41 -5.91
C VAL A 134 0.73 -19.44 -4.38
N ILE A 135 -0.47 -19.27 -3.80
CA ILE A 135 -0.65 -19.30 -2.34
C ILE A 135 -0.26 -20.66 -1.76
N LYS A 136 -0.68 -21.78 -2.39
CA LYS A 136 -0.30 -23.12 -1.95
C LYS A 136 1.21 -23.29 -1.91
N ARG A 137 1.91 -22.85 -2.94
CA ARG A 137 3.37 -22.91 -3.00
C ARG A 137 4.03 -22.04 -1.94
N LEU A 138 3.50 -20.83 -1.69
CA LEU A 138 4.00 -19.92 -0.65
C LEU A 138 3.72 -20.42 0.77
N ASN A 139 2.67 -21.22 0.99
CA ASN A 139 2.38 -21.82 2.31
C ASN A 139 3.52 -22.72 2.81
N GLU A 140 4.25 -23.35 1.89
CA GLU A 140 5.40 -24.23 2.21
C GLU A 140 6.65 -23.42 2.61
N ALA A 141 6.69 -22.12 2.27
CA ALA A 141 7.84 -21.27 2.52
C ALA A 141 7.76 -20.62 3.92
N GLN A 142 8.92 -20.45 4.57
CA GLN A 142 9.05 -19.76 5.85
C GLN A 142 9.46 -18.30 5.66
N GLY A 143 9.09 -17.43 6.61
CA GLY A 143 9.48 -16.01 6.62
C GLY A 143 8.47 -15.09 5.95
N ILE A 144 7.28 -15.58 5.61
CA ILE A 144 6.16 -14.79 5.08
C ILE A 144 5.19 -14.50 6.21
N ALA A 145 4.83 -13.22 6.40
CA ALA A 145 3.91 -12.77 7.44
C ALA A 145 2.45 -12.78 6.98
N ALA A 146 2.18 -12.40 5.72
CA ALA A 146 0.84 -12.34 5.15
C ALA A 146 0.89 -12.43 3.61
N TYR A 147 -0.29 -12.60 3.00
CA TYR A 147 -0.51 -12.45 1.56
C TYR A 147 -1.33 -11.21 1.27
N GLU A 148 -0.95 -10.45 0.23
CA GLU A 148 -1.73 -9.35 -0.31
C GLU A 148 -2.20 -9.74 -1.72
N LEU A 149 -3.51 -9.97 -1.91
CA LEU A 149 -4.08 -10.28 -3.23
C LEU A 149 -4.10 -9.02 -4.08
N ASN A 150 -3.44 -9.05 -5.22
CA ASN A 150 -3.49 -7.98 -6.21
C ASN A 150 -4.67 -8.19 -7.15
N VAL A 151 -5.82 -7.61 -6.82
CA VAL A 151 -7.03 -7.72 -7.64
C VAL A 151 -7.17 -6.59 -8.68
N SER A 152 -6.19 -5.68 -8.76
CA SER A 152 -6.28 -4.44 -9.54
C SER A 152 -5.89 -4.57 -11.01
N CYS A 153 -5.52 -5.75 -11.50
CA CYS A 153 -5.05 -5.89 -12.87
C CYS A 153 -6.22 -5.82 -13.88
N PRO A 154 -6.27 -4.80 -14.76
CA PRO A 154 -7.36 -4.64 -15.73
C PRO A 154 -7.33 -5.66 -16.87
N ASN A 155 -6.26 -6.44 -17.01
CA ASN A 155 -5.99 -7.30 -18.18
C ASN A 155 -6.33 -8.77 -17.96
N VAL A 156 -7.24 -9.11 -17.05
CA VAL A 156 -7.65 -10.50 -16.82
C VAL A 156 -8.78 -10.85 -17.78
N HIS A 157 -8.42 -11.36 -18.95
CA HIS A 157 -9.35 -11.84 -19.97
C HIS A 157 -9.68 -13.34 -19.85
N ALA A 158 -9.85 -13.87 -18.66
CA ALA A 158 -10.50 -15.16 -18.49
C ALA A 158 -11.99 -14.93 -18.26
N GLY A 159 -12.76 -14.88 -19.34
CA GLY A 159 -14.22 -14.73 -19.29
C GLY A 159 -14.74 -13.29 -19.12
N GLY A 160 -13.90 -12.24 -19.30
CA GLY A 160 -14.35 -10.84 -19.31
C GLY A 160 -14.59 -10.21 -17.94
N MET A 161 -14.31 -10.91 -16.83
CA MET A 161 -14.52 -10.39 -15.46
C MET A 161 -13.21 -9.81 -14.90
N SER A 162 -13.28 -8.57 -14.41
CA SER A 162 -12.19 -7.92 -13.68
C SER A 162 -12.40 -8.11 -12.18
N PHE A 163 -11.55 -8.89 -11.51
CA PHE A 163 -11.66 -9.16 -10.07
C PHE A 163 -11.74 -7.88 -9.23
N GLY A 164 -11.13 -6.79 -9.67
CA GLY A 164 -11.10 -5.53 -8.93
C GLY A 164 -12.29 -4.62 -9.15
N SER A 165 -13.22 -4.93 -10.05
CA SER A 165 -14.38 -4.08 -10.37
C SER A 165 -15.73 -4.81 -10.37
N ASP A 166 -15.74 -6.13 -10.22
CA ASP A 166 -16.95 -6.96 -10.12
C ASP A 166 -17.00 -7.64 -8.74
N CYS A 167 -18.10 -7.40 -8.01
CA CYS A 167 -18.28 -7.91 -6.65
C CYS A 167 -18.32 -9.44 -6.60
N GLY A 168 -18.99 -10.10 -7.53
CA GLY A 168 -19.12 -11.56 -7.57
C GLY A 168 -17.77 -12.24 -7.90
N ALA A 169 -17.02 -11.67 -8.84
CA ALA A 169 -15.69 -12.17 -9.19
C ALA A 169 -14.69 -11.98 -8.01
N LEU A 170 -14.79 -10.84 -7.32
CA LEU A 170 -13.97 -10.57 -6.12
C LEU A 170 -14.30 -11.55 -4.99
N GLU A 171 -15.57 -11.71 -4.66
CA GLU A 171 -16.05 -12.66 -3.64
C GLU A 171 -15.52 -14.07 -3.91
N TYR A 172 -15.70 -14.54 -5.15
CA TYR A 172 -15.25 -15.87 -5.56
C TYR A 172 -13.74 -16.02 -5.42
N LEU A 173 -12.95 -15.05 -5.90
CA LEU A 173 -11.48 -15.08 -5.79
C LEU A 173 -11.03 -15.10 -4.32
N VAL A 174 -11.54 -14.18 -3.50
CA VAL A 174 -11.15 -14.04 -2.09
C VAL A 174 -11.52 -15.30 -1.32
N GLY A 175 -12.73 -15.85 -1.51
CA GLY A 175 -13.17 -17.09 -0.86
C GLY A 175 -12.30 -18.28 -1.24
N ARG A 176 -11.89 -18.40 -2.53
CA ARG A 176 -11.01 -19.47 -2.98
C ARG A 176 -9.58 -19.32 -2.44
N ALA A 177 -9.07 -18.09 -2.38
CA ALA A 177 -7.77 -17.78 -1.79
C ALA A 177 -7.76 -18.05 -0.27
N ARG A 178 -8.83 -17.63 0.44
CA ARG A 178 -8.98 -17.86 1.88
C ARG A 178 -8.98 -19.34 2.21
N ALA A 179 -9.69 -20.15 1.43
CA ALA A 179 -9.80 -21.60 1.67
C ALA A 179 -8.46 -22.34 1.67
N VAL A 180 -7.43 -21.78 1.03
CA VAL A 180 -6.09 -22.39 0.96
C VAL A 180 -5.03 -21.63 1.74
N SER A 181 -5.28 -20.39 2.13
CA SER A 181 -4.29 -19.57 2.84
C SER A 181 -4.12 -19.99 4.28
N THR A 182 -2.88 -20.22 4.72
CA THR A 182 -2.50 -20.51 6.10
C THR A 182 -2.06 -19.28 6.89
N ARG A 183 -2.05 -18.10 6.24
CA ARG A 183 -1.62 -16.82 6.79
C ARG A 183 -2.69 -15.76 6.61
N PRO A 184 -2.60 -14.62 7.29
CA PRO A 184 -3.49 -13.50 7.08
C PRO A 184 -3.55 -13.09 5.60
N LEU A 185 -4.77 -12.81 5.11
CA LEU A 185 -5.10 -12.49 3.74
C LEU A 185 -5.54 -11.03 3.63
N ILE A 186 -4.75 -10.21 2.96
CA ILE A 186 -5.03 -8.81 2.67
C ILE A 186 -5.55 -8.71 1.24
N VAL A 187 -6.58 -7.92 0.99
CA VAL A 187 -7.06 -7.66 -0.39
C VAL A 187 -6.72 -6.23 -0.78
N LYS A 188 -5.93 -6.07 -1.85
CA LYS A 188 -5.53 -4.75 -2.35
C LYS A 188 -6.52 -4.24 -3.40
N LEU A 189 -7.32 -3.26 -3.00
CA LEU A 189 -8.42 -2.73 -3.78
C LEU A 189 -7.99 -1.70 -4.82
N SER A 190 -8.68 -1.72 -5.96
CA SER A 190 -8.55 -0.72 -7.03
C SER A 190 -9.43 0.50 -6.73
N PRO A 191 -8.94 1.73 -6.99
CA PRO A 191 -9.79 2.92 -6.90
C PRO A 191 -10.70 3.13 -8.12
N ASN A 192 -10.50 2.35 -9.19
CA ASN A 192 -11.21 2.50 -10.46
C ASN A 192 -12.58 1.78 -10.42
N VAL A 193 -13.37 2.08 -9.41
CA VAL A 193 -14.68 1.49 -9.11
C VAL A 193 -15.66 2.56 -8.67
N THR A 194 -16.95 2.28 -8.75
CA THR A 194 -18.00 3.20 -8.32
C THR A 194 -18.03 3.35 -6.79
N SER A 195 -17.84 2.26 -6.05
CA SER A 195 -17.80 2.26 -4.58
C SER A 195 -16.71 1.32 -4.07
N ILE A 196 -15.64 1.91 -3.54
CA ILE A 196 -14.55 1.12 -2.94
C ILE A 196 -14.98 0.51 -1.61
N ALA A 197 -15.89 1.16 -0.89
CA ALA A 197 -16.45 0.66 0.36
C ALA A 197 -17.27 -0.62 0.16
N GLU A 198 -17.95 -0.74 -0.96
CA GLU A 198 -18.67 -1.97 -1.32
C GLU A 198 -17.70 -3.11 -1.61
N MET A 199 -16.66 -2.85 -2.40
CA MET A 199 -15.61 -3.84 -2.68
C MET A 199 -14.92 -4.32 -1.39
N ALA A 200 -14.73 -3.40 -0.42
CA ALA A 200 -14.16 -3.75 0.88
C ALA A 200 -15.09 -4.67 1.70
N LYS A 201 -16.39 -4.38 1.74
CA LYS A 201 -17.41 -5.25 2.40
C LYS A 201 -17.44 -6.64 1.80
N VAL A 202 -17.41 -6.73 0.46
CA VAL A 202 -17.35 -8.01 -0.24
C VAL A 202 -16.09 -8.78 0.14
N SER A 203 -14.93 -8.10 0.20
CA SER A 203 -13.66 -8.73 0.61
C SER A 203 -13.73 -9.26 2.04
N GLU A 204 -14.28 -8.47 2.99
CA GLU A 204 -14.48 -8.88 4.39
C GLU A 204 -15.40 -10.09 4.49
N SER A 205 -16.56 -10.04 3.82
CA SER A 205 -17.53 -11.16 3.82
C SER A 205 -16.95 -12.44 3.23
N ALA A 206 -16.07 -12.33 2.24
CA ALA A 206 -15.39 -13.47 1.62
C ALA A 206 -14.20 -14.01 2.42
N GLY A 207 -13.87 -13.40 3.57
CA GLY A 207 -12.87 -13.88 4.53
C GLY A 207 -11.50 -13.22 4.43
N ALA A 208 -11.41 -11.98 3.92
CA ALA A 208 -10.21 -11.17 4.07
C ALA A 208 -9.97 -10.79 5.54
N ASP A 209 -8.70 -10.81 5.98
CA ASP A 209 -8.30 -10.39 7.34
C ASP A 209 -7.97 -8.89 7.39
N ALA A 210 -7.71 -8.24 6.24
CA ALA A 210 -7.52 -6.80 6.08
C ALA A 210 -7.75 -6.39 4.62
N VAL A 211 -7.92 -5.09 4.39
CA VAL A 211 -7.91 -4.51 3.04
C VAL A 211 -6.83 -3.44 2.94
N SER A 212 -6.18 -3.33 1.76
CA SER A 212 -5.26 -2.22 1.44
C SER A 212 -5.81 -1.43 0.26
N LEU A 213 -5.74 -0.11 0.31
CA LEU A 213 -6.21 0.81 -0.73
C LEU A 213 -5.50 2.16 -0.65
N VAL A 214 -5.16 2.76 -1.79
CA VAL A 214 -5.61 2.43 -3.15
C VAL A 214 -4.41 2.00 -4.00
N THR A 215 -4.69 1.31 -5.13
CA THR A 215 -3.71 1.19 -6.20
C THR A 215 -3.67 2.49 -7.02
N THR A 216 -3.30 2.45 -8.28
CA THR A 216 -3.17 3.62 -9.15
C THR A 216 -4.50 3.94 -9.85
N PHE A 217 -4.70 5.22 -10.18
CA PHE A 217 -5.81 5.67 -11.02
C PHE A 217 -5.43 5.59 -12.49
N MET A 218 -6.34 5.12 -13.33
CA MET A 218 -6.12 5.12 -14.78
C MET A 218 -5.97 6.54 -15.31
N ALA A 219 -4.88 6.80 -16.02
CA ALA A 219 -4.54 8.12 -16.56
C ALA A 219 -3.71 8.01 -17.85
N MET A 220 -3.44 9.13 -18.49
CA MET A 220 -2.72 9.23 -19.76
C MET A 220 -1.79 10.45 -19.77
N SER A 221 -0.70 10.35 -20.52
CA SER A 221 0.17 11.47 -20.87
C SER A 221 0.48 11.43 -22.36
N ILE A 222 0.45 12.61 -23.00
CA ILE A 222 0.71 12.81 -24.43
C ILE A 222 1.88 13.78 -24.56
N ASP A 223 2.83 13.44 -25.42
CA ASP A 223 3.82 14.36 -25.92
C ASP A 223 3.18 15.22 -27.02
N ALA A 224 3.00 16.51 -26.75
CA ALA A 224 2.29 17.43 -27.64
C ALA A 224 3.07 17.71 -28.93
N GLU A 225 4.41 17.66 -28.88
CA GLU A 225 5.26 17.91 -30.04
C GLU A 225 5.22 16.76 -31.04
N THR A 226 5.35 15.53 -30.52
CA THR A 226 5.31 14.31 -31.36
C THR A 226 3.89 13.80 -31.61
N ARG A 227 2.91 14.27 -30.83
CA ARG A 227 1.50 13.84 -30.84
C ARG A 227 1.34 12.33 -30.57
N THR A 228 2.22 11.78 -29.71
CA THR A 228 2.22 10.36 -29.35
C THR A 228 2.02 10.17 -27.86
N PRO A 229 1.52 8.98 -27.42
CA PRO A 229 1.47 8.64 -26.01
C PRO A 229 2.89 8.57 -25.41
N CYS A 230 3.06 9.09 -24.18
CA CYS A 230 4.33 8.99 -23.47
C CYS A 230 4.63 7.58 -22.92
N LEU A 231 3.63 6.73 -22.82
CA LEU A 231 3.77 5.32 -22.44
C LEU A 231 3.47 4.40 -23.63
N THR A 232 4.24 3.32 -23.78
CA THR A 232 4.02 2.31 -24.82
C THR A 232 2.60 1.70 -24.76
N ASN A 233 2.03 1.58 -23.54
CA ASN A 233 0.68 1.07 -23.31
C ASN A 233 -0.42 2.13 -23.50
N VAL A 234 -0.10 3.34 -24.00
CA VAL A 234 -1.01 4.47 -24.16
C VAL A 234 -1.49 5.04 -22.82
N THR A 235 -2.09 4.22 -21.96
CA THR A 235 -2.54 4.56 -20.62
C THR A 235 -1.70 3.87 -19.56
N GLY A 236 -1.72 4.41 -18.33
CA GLY A 236 -1.03 3.84 -17.18
C GLY A 236 -1.66 4.27 -15.88
N GLY A 237 -1.12 3.75 -14.79
CA GLY A 237 -1.57 4.08 -13.44
C GLY A 237 -0.91 5.35 -12.92
N LEU A 238 -1.70 6.37 -12.57
CA LEU A 238 -1.24 7.57 -11.87
C LEU A 238 -1.07 7.28 -10.37
N SER A 239 0.07 7.71 -9.81
CA SER A 239 0.40 7.62 -8.39
C SER A 239 1.19 8.85 -7.93
N GLY A 240 1.44 8.95 -6.62
CA GLY A 240 2.17 10.07 -6.01
C GLY A 240 1.25 11.13 -5.40
N PRO A 241 1.77 12.31 -5.00
CA PRO A 241 1.03 13.32 -4.23
C PRO A 241 -0.28 13.76 -4.88
N ALA A 242 -0.39 13.74 -6.22
CA ALA A 242 -1.61 14.11 -6.93
C ALA A 242 -2.85 13.32 -6.51
N ILE A 243 -2.69 12.06 -6.09
CA ILE A 243 -3.83 11.21 -5.73
C ILE A 243 -4.18 11.23 -4.24
N LYS A 244 -3.34 11.85 -3.36
CA LYS A 244 -3.52 11.80 -1.91
C LYS A 244 -4.93 12.18 -1.45
N PRO A 245 -5.54 13.31 -1.85
CA PRO A 245 -6.86 13.70 -1.34
C PRO A 245 -7.96 12.69 -1.69
N ILE A 246 -7.86 12.04 -2.86
CA ILE A 246 -8.82 11.04 -3.31
C ILE A 246 -8.63 9.74 -2.53
N ALA A 247 -7.37 9.29 -2.40
CA ALA A 247 -7.02 8.10 -1.63
C ALA A 247 -7.43 8.22 -0.16
N LEU A 248 -7.16 9.38 0.47
CA LEU A 248 -7.53 9.67 1.86
C LEU A 248 -9.05 9.56 2.08
N ARG A 249 -9.87 10.15 1.19
CA ARG A 249 -11.33 10.03 1.23
C ARG A 249 -11.77 8.56 1.13
N MET A 250 -11.19 7.81 0.19
CA MET A 250 -11.51 6.39 -0.01
C MET A 250 -11.16 5.54 1.22
N VAL A 251 -10.04 5.81 1.88
CA VAL A 251 -9.66 5.15 3.14
C VAL A 251 -10.68 5.45 4.24
N TYR A 252 -11.07 6.72 4.39
CA TYR A 252 -12.07 7.12 5.37
C TYR A 252 -13.43 6.44 5.15
N GLU A 253 -13.91 6.39 3.92
CA GLU A 253 -15.17 5.71 3.57
C GLU A 253 -15.10 4.20 3.84
N THR A 254 -13.96 3.57 3.49
CA THR A 254 -13.73 2.15 3.70
C THR A 254 -13.65 1.82 5.19
N ALA A 255 -12.87 2.58 5.97
CA ALA A 255 -12.73 2.34 7.41
C ALA A 255 -14.06 2.46 8.19
N LYS A 256 -15.02 3.21 7.66
CA LYS A 256 -16.39 3.27 8.20
C LYS A 256 -17.29 2.11 7.77
N ALA A 257 -16.92 1.40 6.72
CA ALA A 257 -17.76 0.40 6.09
C ALA A 257 -17.44 -1.03 6.50
N VAL A 258 -16.22 -1.29 7.01
CA VAL A 258 -15.74 -2.63 7.40
C VAL A 258 -15.22 -2.62 8.84
N SER A 259 -15.14 -3.80 9.45
CA SER A 259 -14.56 -4.01 10.79
C SER A 259 -13.13 -4.53 10.76
N ILE A 260 -12.69 -5.09 9.63
CA ILE A 260 -11.30 -5.52 9.44
C ILE A 260 -10.36 -4.32 9.25
N PRO A 261 -9.08 -4.44 9.64
CA PRO A 261 -8.09 -3.37 9.46
C PRO A 261 -7.98 -2.86 8.03
N VAL A 262 -7.87 -1.54 7.89
CA VAL A 262 -7.63 -0.86 6.62
C VAL A 262 -6.19 -0.38 6.56
N ILE A 263 -5.49 -0.67 5.47
CA ILE A 263 -4.13 -0.18 5.20
C ILE A 263 -4.24 0.91 4.15
N GLY A 264 -3.88 2.15 4.53
CA GLY A 264 -3.98 3.31 3.63
C GLY A 264 -2.74 3.49 2.77
N LEU A 265 -2.92 3.76 1.47
CA LEU A 265 -1.83 4.16 0.58
C LEU A 265 -2.31 5.08 -0.54
N GLY A 266 -1.40 5.91 -1.05
CA GLY A 266 -1.66 6.83 -2.14
C GLY A 266 -1.19 8.27 -1.82
N GLY A 267 -0.01 8.64 -2.32
CA GLY A 267 0.53 9.99 -2.21
C GLY A 267 1.12 10.36 -0.86
N ILE A 268 1.38 9.41 0.03
CA ILE A 268 2.01 9.62 1.34
C ILE A 268 3.50 9.91 1.13
N VAL A 269 3.97 11.06 1.63
CA VAL A 269 5.37 11.52 1.52
C VAL A 269 5.91 12.01 2.86
N THR A 270 5.08 12.63 3.70
CA THR A 270 5.46 13.23 4.99
C THR A 270 4.80 12.54 6.17
N ALA A 271 5.29 12.82 7.38
CA ALA A 271 4.67 12.32 8.62
C ALA A 271 3.23 12.81 8.77
N GLU A 272 2.95 14.05 8.38
CA GLU A 272 1.61 14.62 8.40
C GLU A 272 0.67 13.85 7.48
N ASP A 273 1.13 13.48 6.26
CA ASP A 273 0.34 12.64 5.36
C ASP A 273 0.00 11.30 6.03
N ALA A 274 0.98 10.65 6.68
CA ALA A 274 0.77 9.41 7.39
C ALA A 274 -0.28 9.56 8.51
N VAL A 275 -0.18 10.64 9.29
CA VAL A 275 -1.14 10.95 10.37
C VAL A 275 -2.54 11.17 9.81
N GLU A 276 -2.69 11.89 8.69
CA GLU A 276 -3.99 12.08 8.04
C GLU A 276 -4.65 10.73 7.71
N PHE A 277 -3.89 9.78 7.16
CA PHE A 277 -4.41 8.44 6.85
C PHE A 277 -4.78 7.64 8.11
N LEU A 278 -3.96 7.71 9.17
CA LEU A 278 -4.27 7.07 10.45
C LEU A 278 -5.55 7.68 11.05
N LEU A 279 -5.67 9.00 11.11
CA LEU A 279 -6.87 9.69 11.59
C LEU A 279 -8.12 9.32 10.78
N ALA A 280 -7.99 9.14 9.47
CA ALA A 280 -9.07 8.69 8.60
C ALA A 280 -9.52 7.24 8.85
N GLY A 281 -8.77 6.46 9.66
CA GLY A 281 -9.13 5.11 10.07
C GLY A 281 -8.20 4.02 9.56
N ALA A 282 -7.08 4.38 8.90
CA ALA A 282 -6.07 3.38 8.57
C ALA A 282 -5.39 2.84 9.84
N ALA A 283 -5.21 1.53 9.92
CA ALA A 283 -4.44 0.87 10.98
C ALA A 283 -2.93 0.86 10.68
N ALA A 284 -2.58 0.89 9.39
CA ALA A 284 -1.22 0.99 8.88
C ALA A 284 -1.23 1.77 7.56
N ILE A 285 -0.05 2.18 7.09
CA ILE A 285 0.11 2.86 5.81
C ILE A 285 1.15 2.18 4.94
N GLN A 286 1.01 2.30 3.60
CA GLN A 286 2.02 1.85 2.66
C GLN A 286 2.60 3.04 1.88
N VAL A 287 3.94 3.08 1.77
CA VAL A 287 4.70 4.10 1.02
C VAL A 287 5.12 3.53 -0.33
N GLY A 288 4.67 4.14 -1.41
CA GLY A 288 4.95 3.68 -2.77
C GLY A 288 5.84 4.65 -3.54
N THR A 289 5.23 5.52 -4.33
CA THR A 289 5.88 6.43 -5.30
C THR A 289 7.00 7.28 -4.69
N ALA A 290 6.91 7.65 -3.41
CA ALA A 290 7.96 8.40 -2.72
C ALA A 290 9.32 7.68 -2.75
N SER A 291 9.34 6.33 -2.78
CA SER A 291 10.57 5.53 -2.85
C SER A 291 11.31 5.65 -4.20
N TYR A 292 10.66 6.12 -5.25
CA TYR A 292 11.33 6.43 -6.53
C TYR A 292 12.12 7.74 -6.48
N ALA A 293 11.60 8.72 -5.72
CA ALA A 293 12.29 10.00 -5.51
C ALA A 293 13.38 9.88 -4.45
N ASP A 294 13.13 9.11 -3.39
CA ASP A 294 14.05 8.83 -2.30
C ASP A 294 13.93 7.38 -1.84
N PRO A 295 14.91 6.52 -2.15
CA PRO A 295 14.87 5.10 -1.73
C PRO A 295 14.72 4.88 -0.23
N ARG A 296 15.09 5.88 0.61
CA ARG A 296 14.94 5.86 2.07
C ARG A 296 13.60 6.40 2.56
N ALA A 297 12.69 6.76 1.66
CA ALA A 297 11.42 7.41 2.02
C ALA A 297 10.64 6.65 3.10
N THR A 298 10.55 5.32 3.01
CA THR A 298 9.83 4.49 3.98
C THR A 298 10.46 4.54 5.37
N GLU A 299 11.79 4.39 5.47
CA GLU A 299 12.52 4.48 6.74
C GLU A 299 12.45 5.88 7.34
N ARG A 300 12.67 6.92 6.51
CA ARG A 300 12.56 8.32 6.92
C ARG A 300 11.17 8.61 7.47
N LEU A 301 10.13 8.19 6.76
CA LEU A 301 8.75 8.39 7.20
C LEU A 301 8.46 7.72 8.55
N ALA A 302 8.96 6.50 8.78
CA ALA A 302 8.80 5.83 10.06
C ALA A 302 9.43 6.64 11.21
N LYS A 303 10.64 7.18 11.00
CA LYS A 303 11.34 8.04 11.95
C LYS A 303 10.61 9.37 12.16
N ASP A 304 10.17 10.00 11.09
CA ASP A 304 9.50 11.30 11.13
C ASP A 304 8.12 11.19 11.81
N LEU A 305 7.39 10.10 11.58
CA LEU A 305 6.13 9.80 12.26
C LEU A 305 6.34 9.60 13.78
N GLU A 306 7.40 8.87 14.18
CA GLU A 306 7.75 8.75 15.60
C GLU A 306 8.05 10.13 16.22
N SER A 307 8.80 10.97 15.51
CA SER A 307 9.12 12.33 15.94
C SER A 307 7.88 13.21 16.05
N TRP A 308 6.96 13.10 15.09
CA TRP A 308 5.66 13.78 15.11
C TRP A 308 4.84 13.35 16.34
N CYS A 309 4.72 12.05 16.58
CA CYS A 309 3.99 11.51 17.74
C CYS A 309 4.58 12.01 19.06
N ARG A 310 5.90 12.03 19.21
CA ARG A 310 6.58 12.59 20.40
C ARG A 310 6.29 14.07 20.60
N GLY A 311 6.34 14.86 19.53
CA GLY A 311 6.05 16.31 19.55
C GLY A 311 4.60 16.60 19.94
N HIS A 312 3.66 15.75 19.55
CA HIS A 312 2.23 15.88 19.85
C HIS A 312 1.77 15.06 21.06
N ARG A 313 2.72 14.46 21.83
CA ARG A 313 2.45 13.67 23.05
C ARG A 313 1.54 12.46 22.82
N VAL A 314 1.65 11.85 21.67
CA VAL A 314 0.96 10.61 21.36
C VAL A 314 1.75 9.46 22.01
N GLU A 315 1.20 8.86 23.05
CA GLU A 315 1.84 7.74 23.77
C GLU A 315 1.87 6.45 22.96
N ARG A 316 0.86 6.23 22.14
CA ARG A 316 0.72 5.04 21.29
C ARG A 316 0.25 5.46 19.91
N VAL A 317 1.03 5.13 18.87
CA VAL A 317 0.65 5.48 17.47
C VAL A 317 -0.70 4.88 17.08
N ALA A 318 -1.03 3.70 17.60
CA ALA A 318 -2.33 3.04 17.35
C ALA A 318 -3.54 3.87 17.81
N SER A 319 -3.37 4.81 18.75
CA SER A 319 -4.46 5.71 19.19
C SER A 319 -4.86 6.75 18.14
N LEU A 320 -4.07 6.93 17.10
CA LEU A 320 -4.41 7.82 15.98
C LEU A 320 -5.43 7.19 15.03
N THR A 321 -5.53 5.85 15.00
CA THR A 321 -6.43 5.15 14.07
C THR A 321 -7.88 5.52 14.34
N GLY A 322 -8.51 6.21 13.36
CA GLY A 322 -9.91 6.63 13.41
C GLY A 322 -10.19 7.77 14.39
N ALA A 323 -9.17 8.45 14.91
CA ALA A 323 -9.31 9.54 15.88
C ALA A 323 -9.65 10.90 15.21
N LEU A 324 -10.14 10.91 13.98
CA LEU A 324 -10.59 12.14 13.31
C LEU A 324 -11.77 12.77 14.04
N GLU A 325 -11.60 13.99 14.51
CA GLU A 325 -12.66 14.78 15.14
C GLU A 325 -13.47 15.53 14.07
N ILE A 326 -14.75 15.21 13.97
CA ILE A 326 -15.70 15.92 13.09
C ILE A 326 -16.50 16.89 13.94
N THR A 327 -16.07 18.15 14.00
CA THR A 327 -16.85 19.23 14.59
C THR A 327 -18.05 19.52 13.69
N LYS A 328 -19.28 19.26 14.16
CA LYS A 328 -20.49 19.81 13.53
C LYS A 328 -20.44 21.32 13.70
N ARG A 329 -20.16 22.04 12.62
CA ARG A 329 -20.35 23.51 12.57
C ARG A 329 -21.81 23.84 12.39
#